data_9597ba44b37485a85832cf926f5aff8c
#
_entry.id   9597ba44b37485a85832cf926f5aff8c
#
_cell.length_a   1.000
_cell.length_b   1.000
_cell.length_c   1.000
_cell.angle_alpha   90.00
_cell.angle_beta   90.00
_cell.angle_gamma   90.00
#
_symmetry.space_group_name_H-M   'P 1'
#
loop_
_entity.id
_entity.type
_entity.pdbx_description
1 polymer ?
#
loop_
_entity_poly.entity_id
_entity_poly.type
_entity_poly.pdbx_seq_one_letter_code
_entity_poly.pdbx_strand_id
1 'polypeptide(L)'
;MASNRGARNEAVRLEVMRLLSENPERSTRDIAAAVGISNGGAYYVLTALVEKGFVKLENFKKNPRKGQYAYLLTPKGLREKSLLTHAFIERKRREYADLKEEIEALEREAGLAPDGEAQTK
;
A
#
# COMPACT_ATOMS: atom_id res chain seq x y z
N MET A 1 -19.46 -1.78 4.76
CA MET A 1 -18.46 -2.58 5.41
C MET A 1 -17.30 -1.73 5.86
N ALA A 2 -17.29 -1.42 7.14
CA ALA A 2 -16.27 -0.54 7.70
C ALA A 2 -14.86 -1.12 7.57
N SER A 3 -14.74 -2.46 7.69
CA SER A 3 -13.45 -3.13 7.60
C SER A 3 -12.80 -2.99 6.22
N ASN A 4 -13.61 -2.97 5.15
CA ASN A 4 -13.07 -2.82 3.79
C ASN A 4 -12.53 -1.41 3.56
N ARG A 5 -13.22 -0.41 4.11
CA ARG A 5 -12.76 0.97 3.98
C ARG A 5 -11.46 1.17 4.74
N GLY A 6 -11.36 0.66 5.97
CA GLY A 6 -10.15 0.75 6.76
C GLY A 6 -8.98 0.07 6.09
N ALA A 7 -9.19 -1.13 5.55
CA ALA A 7 -8.15 -1.86 4.85
C ALA A 7 -7.67 -1.12 3.61
N ARG A 8 -8.61 -0.53 2.86
CA ARG A 8 -8.26 0.25 1.67
C ARG A 8 -7.45 1.48 2.03
N ASN A 9 -7.84 2.19 3.10
CA ASN A 9 -7.11 3.36 3.55
C ASN A 9 -5.69 3.00 3.98
N GLU A 10 -5.54 1.89 4.68
CA GLU A 10 -4.22 1.43 5.10
C GLU A 10 -3.37 1.04 3.89
N ALA A 11 -3.96 0.39 2.90
CA ALA A 11 -3.25 0.01 1.69
C ALA A 11 -2.76 1.23 0.93
N VAL A 12 -3.61 2.26 0.81
CA VAL A 12 -3.23 3.50 0.14
C VAL A 12 -2.10 4.20 0.89
N ARG A 13 -2.19 4.29 2.22
CA ARG A 13 -1.13 4.90 3.01
C ARG A 13 0.20 4.18 2.84
N LEU A 14 0.15 2.85 2.88
CA LEU A 14 1.35 2.05 2.71
C LEU A 14 1.96 2.28 1.34
N GLU A 15 1.14 2.28 0.29
CA GLU A 15 1.64 2.49 -1.06
C GLU A 15 2.26 3.87 -1.22
N VAL A 16 1.63 4.90 -0.68
CA VAL A 16 2.19 6.25 -0.72
C VAL A 16 3.54 6.28 -0.01
N MET A 17 3.63 5.67 1.16
CA MET A 17 4.88 5.65 1.92
C MET A 17 5.98 4.88 1.18
N ARG A 18 5.62 3.81 0.48
CA ARG A 18 6.59 3.05 -0.32
C ARG A 18 7.11 3.90 -1.48
N LEU A 19 6.23 4.62 -2.15
CA LEU A 19 6.64 5.50 -3.24
C LEU A 19 7.57 6.59 -2.76
N LEU A 20 7.31 7.16 -1.59
CA LEU A 20 8.18 8.18 -1.01
C LEU A 20 9.54 7.61 -0.62
N SER A 21 9.58 6.36 -0.16
CA SER A 21 10.84 5.70 0.14
C SER A 21 11.70 5.54 -1.12
N GLU A 22 11.06 5.27 -2.24
CA GLU A 22 11.77 5.07 -3.50
C GLU A 22 12.24 6.39 -4.09
N ASN A 23 11.40 7.42 -4.01
CA ASN A 23 11.73 8.71 -4.58
C ASN A 23 10.95 9.82 -3.86
N PRO A 24 11.60 10.50 -2.90
CA PRO A 24 10.93 11.59 -2.15
C PRO A 24 10.58 12.80 -3.00
N GLU A 25 11.10 12.87 -4.21
CA GLU A 25 10.88 14.03 -5.09
C GLU A 25 9.63 13.88 -5.96
N ARG A 26 8.90 12.78 -5.83
CA ARG A 26 7.66 12.60 -6.58
C ARG A 26 6.68 13.71 -6.24
N SER A 27 6.03 14.24 -7.26
CA SER A 27 4.99 15.25 -7.06
C SER A 27 3.72 14.57 -6.55
N THR A 28 2.83 15.38 -5.99
CA THR A 28 1.52 14.88 -5.57
C THR A 28 0.78 14.23 -6.75
N ARG A 29 0.91 14.84 -7.93
CA ARG A 29 0.29 14.31 -9.15
C ARG A 29 0.86 12.94 -9.52
N ASP A 30 2.19 12.80 -9.43
CA ASP A 30 2.84 11.52 -9.73
C ASP A 30 2.37 10.43 -8.77
N ILE A 31 2.27 10.77 -7.50
CA ILE A 31 1.81 9.84 -6.47
C ILE A 31 0.36 9.43 -6.75
N ALA A 32 -0.48 10.40 -7.06
CA ALA A 32 -1.89 10.13 -7.37
C ALA A 32 -2.02 9.16 -8.54
N ALA A 33 -1.25 9.40 -9.61
CA ALA A 33 -1.29 8.54 -10.78
C ALA A 33 -0.79 7.13 -10.46
N ALA A 34 0.29 7.02 -9.70
CA ALA A 34 0.87 5.73 -9.36
C ALA A 34 -0.06 4.89 -8.46
N VAL A 35 -0.75 5.56 -7.54
CA VAL A 35 -1.65 4.87 -6.61
C VAL A 35 -3.04 4.65 -7.23
N GLY A 36 -3.39 5.45 -8.22
CA GLY A 36 -4.70 5.35 -8.86
C GLY A 36 -5.79 6.08 -8.11
N ILE A 37 -5.44 7.21 -7.50
CA ILE A 37 -6.41 8.05 -6.77
C ILE A 37 -6.37 9.46 -7.37
N SER A 38 -7.31 10.29 -6.95
CA SER A 38 -7.37 11.67 -7.42
C SER A 38 -6.24 12.48 -6.82
N ASN A 39 -5.90 13.60 -7.48
CA ASN A 39 -4.90 14.53 -6.96
C ASN A 39 -5.30 15.05 -5.57
N GLY A 40 -6.58 15.35 -5.39
CA GLY A 40 -7.08 15.79 -4.09
C GLY A 40 -6.94 14.69 -3.03
N GLY A 41 -7.20 13.45 -3.42
CA GLY A 41 -7.03 12.31 -2.53
C GLY A 41 -5.60 12.13 -2.11
N ALA A 42 -4.67 12.26 -3.06
CA ALA A 42 -3.24 12.13 -2.76
C ALA A 42 -2.79 13.25 -1.83
N TYR A 43 -3.23 14.47 -2.10
CA TYR A 43 -2.91 15.61 -1.24
C TYR A 43 -3.43 15.39 0.18
N TYR A 44 -4.67 14.88 0.28
CA TYR A 44 -5.27 14.59 1.58
C TYR A 44 -4.43 13.58 2.37
N VAL A 45 -4.01 12.50 1.70
CA VAL A 45 -3.20 11.46 2.35
C VAL A 45 -1.86 12.03 2.80
N LEU A 46 -1.18 12.78 1.92
CA LEU A 46 0.10 13.36 2.25
C LEU A 46 0.00 14.33 3.42
N THR A 47 -1.04 15.17 3.43
CA THR A 47 -1.26 16.11 4.52
C THR A 47 -1.47 15.37 5.84
N ALA A 48 -2.27 14.30 5.80
CA ALA A 48 -2.50 13.50 7.00
C ALA A 48 -1.21 12.86 7.51
N LEU A 49 -0.37 12.38 6.61
CA LEU A 49 0.90 11.77 7.00
C LEU A 49 1.84 12.80 7.64
N VAL A 50 1.84 14.02 7.10
CA VAL A 50 2.63 15.11 7.68
C VAL A 50 2.10 15.46 9.08
N GLU A 51 0.79 15.58 9.21
CA GLU A 51 0.19 15.92 10.49
C GLU A 51 0.46 14.89 11.57
N LYS A 52 0.54 13.62 11.17
CA LYS A 52 0.83 12.53 12.11
C LYS A 52 2.31 12.37 12.41
N GLY A 53 3.15 13.15 11.73
CA GLY A 53 4.59 13.08 11.95
C GLY A 53 5.26 11.92 11.24
N PHE A 54 4.59 11.27 10.31
CA PHE A 54 5.18 10.17 9.54
C PHE A 54 5.97 10.67 8.35
N VAL A 55 5.65 11.86 7.87
CA VAL A 55 6.28 12.46 6.69
C VAL A 55 6.66 13.89 7.01
N LYS A 56 7.80 14.29 6.51
CA LYS A 56 8.30 15.66 6.64
C LYS A 56 8.33 16.30 5.27
N LEU A 57 7.77 17.49 5.17
CA LEU A 57 7.81 18.26 3.94
C LEU A 57 9.06 19.12 3.93
N GLU A 58 9.87 19.00 2.90
CA GLU A 58 11.12 19.73 2.81
C GLU A 58 11.23 20.42 1.47
N ASN A 59 11.66 21.68 1.49
CA ASN A 59 11.85 22.45 0.27
C ASN A 59 13.15 22.02 -0.40
N PHE A 60 13.07 21.62 -1.66
CA PHE A 60 14.24 21.13 -2.40
C PHE A 60 14.94 22.31 -3.07
N LYS A 61 15.87 22.91 -2.34
CA LYS A 61 16.54 24.14 -2.78
C LYS A 61 17.36 23.99 -4.06
N LYS A 62 17.83 22.79 -4.34
CA LYS A 62 18.66 22.52 -5.51
C LYS A 62 17.87 22.19 -6.76
N ASN A 63 16.57 22.13 -6.65
CA ASN A 63 15.73 21.81 -7.78
C ASN A 63 15.57 23.07 -8.65
N PRO A 64 15.87 23.01 -9.96
CA PRO A 64 15.64 24.15 -10.84
C PRO A 64 14.17 24.55 -10.93
N ARG A 65 13.25 23.67 -10.56
CA ARG A 65 11.82 24.00 -10.51
C ARG A 65 11.49 24.57 -9.15
N LYS A 66 11.35 25.87 -9.07
CA LYS A 66 11.00 26.54 -7.83
C LYS A 66 9.64 26.07 -7.33
N GLY A 67 9.54 25.85 -6.03
CA GLY A 67 8.28 25.45 -5.41
C GLY A 67 8.04 23.96 -5.34
N GLN A 68 9.03 23.17 -5.76
CA GLN A 68 8.93 21.73 -5.64
C GLN A 68 9.41 21.28 -4.26
N TYR A 69 8.67 20.37 -3.65
CA TYR A 69 8.96 19.89 -2.29
C TYR A 69 9.25 18.39 -2.32
N ALA A 70 10.06 17.97 -1.38
CA ALA A 70 10.29 16.54 -1.13
C ALA A 70 9.49 16.12 0.09
N TYR A 71 8.87 14.98 0.01
CA TYR A 71 8.15 14.37 1.13
C TYR A 71 9.01 13.23 1.65
N LEU A 72 9.58 13.42 2.83
CA LEU A 72 10.53 12.48 3.41
C LEU A 72 9.89 11.71 4.56
N LEU A 73 10.11 10.40 4.59
CA LEU A 73 9.66 9.61 5.74
C LEU A 73 10.53 9.94 6.94
N THR A 74 9.87 10.21 8.06
CA THR A 74 10.55 10.39 9.33
C THR A 74 10.88 9.02 9.93
N PRO A 75 11.73 8.94 10.97
CA PRO A 75 11.93 7.67 11.67
C PRO A 75 10.62 7.07 12.16
N LYS A 76 9.69 7.91 12.64
CA LYS A 76 8.35 7.46 13.03
C LYS A 76 7.60 6.90 11.83
N GLY A 77 7.74 7.55 10.67
CA GLY A 77 7.12 7.09 9.44
C GLY A 77 7.67 5.75 8.96
N LEU A 78 8.97 5.54 9.10
CA LEU A 78 9.59 4.26 8.75
C LEU A 78 9.06 3.14 9.62
N ARG A 79 8.89 3.41 10.92
CA ARG A 79 8.31 2.42 11.84
C ARG A 79 6.86 2.12 11.46
N GLU A 80 6.09 3.16 11.15
CA GLU A 80 4.70 2.98 10.75
C GLU A 80 4.60 2.19 9.46
N LYS A 81 5.47 2.49 8.49
CA LYS A 81 5.51 1.75 7.22
C LYS A 81 5.76 0.26 7.48
N SER A 82 6.67 -0.04 8.40
CA SER A 82 6.97 -1.43 8.75
C SER A 82 5.75 -2.11 9.38
N LEU A 83 5.08 -1.44 10.30
CA LEU A 83 3.88 -2.00 10.93
C LEU A 83 2.78 -2.25 9.91
N LEU A 84 2.56 -1.30 9.00
CA LEU A 84 1.56 -1.45 7.95
C LEU A 84 1.91 -2.60 7.01
N THR A 85 3.20 -2.76 6.71
CA THR A 85 3.66 -3.85 5.85
C THR A 85 3.36 -5.19 6.48
N HIS A 86 3.66 -5.34 7.77
CA HIS A 86 3.38 -6.59 8.47
C HIS A 86 1.88 -6.89 8.51
N ALA A 87 1.07 -5.89 8.80
CA ALA A 87 -0.38 -6.06 8.80
C ALA A 87 -0.90 -6.44 7.42
N PHE A 88 -0.33 -5.83 6.38
CA PHE A 88 -0.70 -6.12 5.00
C PHE A 88 -0.36 -7.56 4.63
N ILE A 89 0.82 -8.03 5.02
CA ILE A 89 1.24 -9.41 4.76
C ILE A 89 0.28 -10.40 5.44
N GLU A 90 -0.07 -10.14 6.70
CA GLU A 90 -1.00 -11.00 7.42
C GLU A 90 -2.35 -11.09 6.72
N ARG A 91 -2.84 -9.94 6.26
CA ARG A 91 -4.11 -9.89 5.53
C ARG A 91 -4.02 -10.67 4.22
N LYS A 92 -2.91 -10.50 3.49
CA LYS A 92 -2.71 -11.21 2.23
C LYS A 92 -2.60 -12.71 2.44
N ARG A 93 -1.98 -13.14 3.51
CA ARG A 93 -1.88 -14.56 3.82
C ARG A 93 -3.25 -15.17 4.08
N ARG A 94 -4.12 -14.43 4.77
CA ARG A 94 -5.50 -14.90 5.00
C ARG A 94 -6.27 -14.98 3.69
N GLU A 95 -6.13 -13.96 2.84
CA GLU A 95 -6.79 -13.96 1.52
C GLU A 95 -6.31 -15.13 0.68
N TYR A 96 -5.01 -15.41 0.74
CA TYR A 96 -4.45 -16.54 0.01
C TYR A 96 -5.02 -17.87 0.50
N ALA A 97 -5.09 -18.05 1.80
CA ALA A 97 -5.64 -19.27 2.39
C ALA A 97 -7.11 -19.46 2.01
N ASP A 98 -7.88 -18.37 2.09
CA ASP A 98 -9.30 -18.42 1.72
C ASP A 98 -9.48 -18.74 0.24
N LEU A 99 -8.68 -18.14 -0.60
CA LEU A 99 -8.73 -18.36 -2.04
C LEU A 99 -8.36 -19.80 -2.39
N LYS A 100 -7.33 -20.32 -1.74
CA LYS A 100 -6.90 -21.70 -1.94
C LYS A 100 -8.01 -22.66 -1.58
N GLU A 101 -8.66 -22.43 -0.45
CA GLU A 101 -9.78 -23.25 0.01
C GLU A 101 -10.95 -23.19 -0.95
N GLU A 102 -11.23 -22.00 -1.46
CA GLU A 102 -12.30 -21.81 -2.44
C GLU A 102 -12.02 -22.57 -3.73
N ILE A 103 -10.79 -22.50 -4.21
CA ILE A 103 -10.40 -23.20 -5.43
C ILE A 103 -10.54 -24.71 -5.24
N GLU A 104 -10.09 -25.23 -4.10
CA GLU A 104 -10.18 -26.64 -3.81
C GLU A 104 -11.64 -27.10 -3.76
N ALA A 105 -12.51 -26.28 -3.19
CA ALA A 105 -13.92 -26.57 -3.16
C ALA A 105 -14.52 -26.65 -4.55
N LEU A 106 -14.14 -25.70 -5.40
CA LEU A 106 -14.62 -25.68 -6.80
C LEU A 106 -14.07 -26.87 -7.58
N GLU A 107 -12.84 -27.24 -7.34
CA GLU A 107 -12.26 -28.41 -8.00
C GLU A 107 -13.00 -29.69 -7.64
N ARG A 108 -13.34 -29.84 -6.37
CA ARG A 108 -14.13 -30.99 -5.93
C ARG A 108 -15.49 -31.01 -6.60
N GLU A 109 -16.12 -29.84 -6.70
CA GLU A 109 -17.42 -29.71 -7.35
C GLU A 109 -17.35 -30.07 -8.82
N ALA A 110 -16.25 -29.70 -9.47
CA ALA A 110 -16.04 -29.98 -10.89
C ALA A 110 -15.53 -31.40 -11.15
N GLY A 111 -15.28 -32.18 -10.11
CA GLY A 111 -14.73 -33.52 -10.26
C GLY A 111 -13.23 -33.54 -10.52
N LEU A 112 -12.55 -32.46 -10.23
CA LEU A 112 -11.11 -32.38 -10.40
C LEU A 112 -10.39 -32.65 -9.07
N ALA A 113 -9.19 -33.23 -9.16
CA ALA A 113 -8.39 -33.43 -7.95
C ALA A 113 -7.77 -32.10 -7.52
N PRO A 114 -7.78 -31.81 -6.22
CA PRO A 114 -7.12 -30.58 -5.74
C PRO A 114 -5.64 -30.60 -6.03
N ASP A 115 -5.07 -29.38 -6.10
CA ASP A 115 -3.62 -29.23 -6.29
C ASP A 115 -2.86 -29.98 -5.20
N GLY A 116 -1.82 -30.70 -5.61
CA GLY A 116 -1.02 -31.46 -4.68
C GLY A 116 -1.50 -32.89 -4.48
N GLU A 117 -2.77 -33.16 -4.69
CA GLU A 117 -3.29 -34.51 -4.56
C GLU A 117 -3.22 -35.29 -5.87
N ALA A 118 -3.23 -34.57 -6.98
CA ALA A 118 -3.15 -35.22 -8.30
C ALA A 118 -1.85 -35.98 -8.48
N GLN A 119 -0.86 -35.70 -7.69
CA GLN A 119 0.46 -36.31 -7.82
C GLN A 119 0.67 -37.51 -6.90
N THR A 120 -0.31 -37.82 -6.08
CA THR A 120 -0.15 -38.86 -5.07
C THR A 120 -0.52 -40.26 -5.58
N LYS A 121 -0.71 -40.38 -6.81
CA LYS A 121 -1.08 -41.68 -7.37
C LYS A 121 0.07 -42.60 -7.61
#